data_690c1dbe4657c4779ec4b1438ccd2cfe
#
_entry.id   690c1dbe4657c4779ec4b1438ccd2cfe
#
_cell.length_a   1.000
_cell.length_b   1.000
_cell.length_c   1.000
_cell.angle_alpha   90.00
_cell.angle_beta   90.00
_cell.angle_gamma   90.00
#
_symmetry.space_group_name_H-M   'P 1'
#
loop_
_entity.id
_entity.type
_entity.pdbx_description
1 polymer ?
#
loop_
_entity_poly.entity_id
_entity_poly.type
_entity_poly.pdbx_seq_one_letter_code
_entity_poly.pdbx_strand_id
1 'polypeptide(L)'
;GSPTIYYGDEAGLTGMADPFNRGTYPWGQEDTELIEYFQKLGELHKRAKGGCAFAGRGDVFALYRPEVICMVNRSREPVTVCFADKDFCGNTAAELENGCIERELPPYGAAILIKGQEERA
;
A
#
# COMPACT_ATOMS: atom_id res chain seq x y z
N GLY A 1 -7.82 -9.47 8.78
CA GLY A 1 -8.63 -10.34 7.90
C GLY A 1 -7.90 -10.67 6.60
N SER A 2 -8.47 -11.53 5.80
CA SER A 2 -7.95 -11.82 4.46
C SER A 2 -8.58 -10.90 3.43
N PRO A 3 -7.79 -10.26 2.56
CA PRO A 3 -8.34 -9.49 1.46
C PRO A 3 -9.10 -10.41 0.51
N THR A 4 -10.23 -9.95 0.01
CA THR A 4 -11.02 -10.65 -1.00
C THR A 4 -11.12 -9.77 -2.23
N ILE A 5 -10.71 -10.28 -3.38
CA ILE A 5 -10.80 -9.62 -4.67
C ILE A 5 -11.89 -10.34 -5.46
N TYR A 6 -12.89 -9.60 -5.92
CA TYR A 6 -13.92 -10.14 -6.78
C TYR A 6 -13.35 -10.32 -8.19
N TYR A 7 -13.80 -11.33 -8.93
CA TYR A 7 -13.27 -11.59 -10.28
C TYR A 7 -13.47 -10.38 -11.20
N GLY A 8 -12.42 -10.02 -11.91
CA GLY A 8 -12.40 -8.90 -12.82
C GLY A 8 -12.01 -7.56 -12.20
N ASP A 9 -11.99 -7.42 -10.86
CA ASP A 9 -11.50 -6.19 -10.21
C ASP A 9 -10.07 -5.87 -10.65
N GLU A 10 -9.22 -6.90 -10.76
CA GLU A 10 -7.84 -6.80 -11.21
C GLU A 10 -7.71 -6.38 -12.67
N ALA A 11 -8.74 -6.58 -13.47
CA ALA A 11 -8.78 -6.25 -14.90
C ALA A 11 -9.59 -5.00 -15.23
N GLY A 12 -10.06 -4.28 -14.18
CA GLY A 12 -10.84 -3.07 -14.35
C GLY A 12 -12.30 -3.31 -14.76
N LEU A 13 -12.83 -4.53 -14.55
CA LEU A 13 -14.23 -4.83 -14.82
C LEU A 13 -15.13 -3.97 -13.93
N THR A 14 -16.06 -3.26 -14.54
CA THR A 14 -17.05 -2.46 -13.83
C THR A 14 -18.38 -3.21 -13.73
N GLY A 15 -19.15 -2.93 -12.70
CA GLY A 15 -20.45 -3.52 -12.48
C GLY A 15 -21.38 -2.60 -11.71
N MET A 16 -22.64 -2.99 -11.64
CA MET A 16 -23.68 -2.33 -10.85
C MET A 16 -24.20 -3.32 -9.78
N ALA A 17 -25.29 -3.01 -9.16
CA ALA A 17 -25.93 -3.92 -8.22
C ALA A 17 -26.29 -5.26 -8.87
N ASP A 18 -26.36 -6.32 -8.06
CA ASP A 18 -26.73 -7.67 -8.51
C ASP A 18 -28.08 -7.65 -9.28
N PRO A 19 -28.20 -8.32 -10.42
CA PRO A 19 -27.27 -9.28 -11.02
C PRO A 19 -26.27 -8.67 -12.04
N PHE A 20 -26.24 -7.37 -12.22
CA PHE A 20 -25.43 -6.69 -13.24
C PHE A 20 -23.93 -6.68 -12.93
N ASN A 21 -23.53 -7.03 -11.70
CA ASN A 21 -22.16 -7.25 -11.29
C ASN A 21 -21.60 -8.61 -11.73
N ARG A 22 -22.39 -9.45 -12.40
CA ARG A 22 -22.02 -10.80 -12.88
C ARG A 22 -21.72 -10.82 -14.39
N GLY A 23 -21.09 -9.75 -14.88
CA GLY A 23 -20.63 -9.68 -16.27
C GLY A 23 -19.55 -10.72 -16.59
N THR A 24 -19.30 -10.94 -17.87
CA THR A 24 -18.19 -11.78 -18.33
C THR A 24 -16.86 -11.06 -18.07
N TYR A 25 -15.81 -11.85 -17.82
CA TYR A 25 -14.46 -11.31 -17.72
C TYR A 25 -14.07 -10.60 -19.03
N PRO A 26 -13.40 -9.44 -18.99
CA PRO A 26 -13.12 -8.61 -20.17
C PRO A 26 -11.94 -9.15 -20.99
N TRP A 27 -12.03 -10.37 -21.50
CA TRP A 27 -10.98 -11.01 -22.28
C TRP A 27 -10.55 -10.18 -23.49
N GLY A 28 -9.25 -9.86 -23.56
CA GLY A 28 -8.65 -9.03 -24.61
C GLY A 28 -8.88 -7.53 -24.44
N GLN A 29 -9.53 -7.10 -23.36
CA GLN A 29 -9.78 -5.70 -23.01
C GLN A 29 -9.40 -5.40 -21.55
N GLU A 30 -8.55 -6.23 -20.97
CA GLU A 30 -8.11 -6.11 -19.59
C GLU A 30 -7.29 -4.82 -19.39
N ASP A 31 -7.47 -4.17 -18.27
CA ASP A 31 -6.58 -3.13 -17.81
C ASP A 31 -5.26 -3.76 -17.34
N THR A 32 -4.27 -3.78 -18.22
CA THR A 32 -2.98 -4.43 -17.98
C THR A 32 -2.17 -3.73 -16.90
N GLU A 33 -2.27 -2.41 -16.78
CA GLU A 33 -1.58 -1.66 -15.72
C GLU A 33 -2.14 -2.02 -14.35
N LEU A 34 -3.45 -2.17 -14.27
CA LEU A 34 -4.12 -2.58 -13.04
C LEU A 34 -3.75 -4.03 -12.67
N ILE A 35 -3.70 -4.95 -13.64
CA ILE A 35 -3.25 -6.33 -13.42
C ILE A 35 -1.82 -6.35 -12.84
N GLU A 36 -0.90 -5.60 -13.44
CA GLU A 36 0.49 -5.52 -12.93
C GLU A 36 0.54 -4.95 -11.51
N TYR A 37 -0.29 -3.96 -11.22
CA TYR A 37 -0.39 -3.40 -9.88
C TYR A 37 -0.87 -4.42 -8.85
N PHE A 38 -1.93 -5.17 -9.17
CA PHE A 38 -2.43 -6.25 -8.31
C PHE A 38 -1.41 -7.37 -8.12
N GLN A 39 -0.63 -7.72 -9.15
CA GLN A 39 0.46 -8.69 -9.05
C GLN A 39 1.53 -8.21 -8.07
N LYS A 40 1.97 -6.96 -8.17
CA LYS A 40 2.93 -6.36 -7.24
C LYS A 40 2.41 -6.36 -5.80
N LEU A 41 1.14 -5.99 -5.60
CA LEU A 41 0.52 -6.05 -4.27
C LEU A 41 0.44 -7.49 -3.75
N GLY A 42 0.18 -8.47 -4.60
CA GLY A 42 0.16 -9.88 -4.24
C GLY A 42 1.53 -10.38 -3.75
N GLU A 43 2.61 -9.98 -4.40
CA GLU A 43 3.97 -10.31 -3.94
C GLU A 43 4.31 -9.63 -2.60
N LEU A 44 3.93 -8.38 -2.42
CA LEU A 44 4.06 -7.68 -1.15
C LEU A 44 3.26 -8.37 -0.03
N HIS A 45 2.04 -8.80 -0.33
CA HIS A 45 1.18 -9.50 0.62
C HIS A 45 1.81 -10.83 1.10
N LYS A 46 2.50 -11.55 0.23
CA LYS A 46 3.23 -12.77 0.61
C LYS A 46 4.31 -12.49 1.66
N ARG A 47 4.93 -11.32 1.62
CA ARG A 47 5.94 -10.87 2.61
C ARG A 47 5.31 -10.30 3.87
N ALA A 48 4.12 -9.74 3.79
CA ALA A 48 3.40 -9.12 4.89
C ALA A 48 2.82 -10.17 5.87
N LYS A 49 3.66 -11.04 6.41
CA LYS A 49 3.30 -12.10 7.35
C LYS A 49 3.54 -11.69 8.79
N GLY A 50 2.97 -12.46 9.72
CA GLY A 50 3.16 -12.28 11.15
C GLY A 50 2.13 -11.34 11.78
N GLY A 51 2.43 -10.89 12.99
CA GLY A 51 1.57 -9.98 13.73
C GLY A 51 1.29 -8.69 12.99
N CYS A 52 0.18 -8.05 13.33
CA CYS A 52 -0.23 -6.78 12.74
C CYS A 52 -0.50 -5.79 13.87
N ALA A 53 0.09 -4.62 13.78
CA ALA A 53 -0.20 -3.50 14.65
C ALA A 53 -0.68 -2.31 13.82
N PHE A 54 -1.51 -1.49 14.42
CA PHE A 54 -2.05 -0.29 13.79
C PHE A 54 -1.62 0.93 14.58
N ALA A 55 -1.33 2.00 13.89
CA ALA A 55 -1.10 3.30 14.49
C ALA A 55 -1.82 4.37 13.67
N GLY A 56 -2.27 5.41 14.36
CA GLY A 56 -2.85 6.60 13.73
C GLY A 56 -2.30 7.85 14.38
N ARG A 57 -1.94 8.83 13.58
CA ARG A 57 -1.54 10.15 14.06
C ARG A 57 -2.15 11.20 13.14
N GLY A 58 -3.12 11.92 13.65
CA GLY A 58 -3.88 12.88 12.83
C GLY A 58 -4.58 12.16 11.68
N ASP A 59 -4.31 12.60 10.46
CA ASP A 59 -4.89 12.03 9.25
C ASP A 59 -4.07 10.89 8.63
N VAL A 60 -2.95 10.51 9.25
CA VAL A 60 -2.14 9.38 8.79
C VAL A 60 -2.54 8.10 9.53
N PHE A 61 -2.83 7.08 8.77
CA PHE A 61 -3.03 5.72 9.25
C PHE A 61 -1.86 4.85 8.81
N ALA A 62 -1.31 4.07 9.74
CA ALA A 62 -0.23 3.13 9.46
C ALA A 62 -0.56 1.73 9.94
N LEU A 63 -0.18 0.75 9.14
CA LEU A 63 -0.25 -0.67 9.43
C LEU A 63 1.16 -1.23 9.44
N TYR A 64 1.53 -1.82 10.56
CA TYR A 64 2.86 -2.40 10.79
C TYR A 64 2.80 -3.91 10.76
N ARG A 65 3.69 -4.51 9.98
CA ARG A 65 4.01 -5.93 10.03
C ARG A 65 5.54 -6.09 10.15
N PRO A 66 6.07 -7.26 10.53
CA PRO A 66 7.51 -7.44 10.75
C PRO A 66 8.42 -7.04 9.59
N GLU A 67 7.95 -7.15 8.35
CA GLU A 67 8.74 -6.84 7.15
C GLU A 67 8.15 -5.71 6.29
N VAL A 68 6.96 -5.21 6.63
CA VAL A 68 6.23 -4.24 5.80
C VAL A 68 5.51 -3.22 6.66
N ILE A 69 5.68 -1.96 6.34
CA ILE A 69 4.86 -0.87 6.86
C ILE A 69 4.07 -0.25 5.70
N CYS A 70 2.77 -0.17 5.86
CA CYS A 70 1.90 0.55 4.93
C CYS A 70 1.35 1.79 5.61
N MET A 71 1.39 2.92 4.93
CA MET A 71 0.88 4.19 5.43
C MET A 71 -0.03 4.85 4.43
N VAL A 72 -1.04 5.54 4.92
CA VAL A 72 -1.98 6.30 4.09
C VAL A 72 -2.22 7.67 4.72
N ASN A 73 -2.07 8.71 3.93
CA ASN A 73 -2.51 10.05 4.26
C ASN A 73 -3.96 10.23 3.79
N ARG A 74 -4.87 10.50 4.71
CA ARG A 74 -6.30 10.73 4.43
C ARG A 74 -6.67 12.19 4.29
N SER A 75 -5.69 13.09 4.41
CA SER A 75 -5.93 14.53 4.31
C SER A 75 -5.79 15.06 2.88
N ARG A 76 -6.27 16.28 2.69
CA ARG A 76 -6.10 17.03 1.44
C ARG A 76 -4.76 17.74 1.35
N GLU A 77 -3.96 17.70 2.41
CA GLU A 77 -2.66 18.33 2.52
C GLU A 77 -1.55 17.27 2.57
N PRO A 78 -0.35 17.59 2.09
CA PRO A 78 0.80 16.71 2.28
C PRO A 78 1.13 16.62 3.78
N VAL A 79 1.54 15.44 4.23
CA VAL A 79 1.91 15.20 5.63
C VAL A 79 3.27 14.53 5.70
N THR A 80 4.16 15.09 6.51
CA THR A 80 5.45 14.46 6.81
C THR A 80 5.29 13.54 8.01
N VAL A 81 5.68 12.29 7.87
CA VAL A 81 5.70 11.29 8.93
C VAL A 81 7.13 10.89 9.26
N CYS A 82 7.38 10.64 10.52
CA CYS A 82 8.69 10.25 11.04
C CYS A 82 8.60 8.85 11.66
N PHE A 83 9.56 7.97 11.32
CA PHE A 83 9.65 6.61 11.85
C PHE A 83 10.97 6.43 12.58
N ALA A 84 10.94 5.66 13.66
CA ALA A 84 12.12 5.30 14.43
C ALA A 84 12.77 3.99 13.97
N ASP A 85 12.17 3.24 13.10
CA ASP A 85 12.68 1.92 12.67
C ASP A 85 13.56 2.02 11.43
N LYS A 86 14.88 1.99 11.65
CA LYS A 86 15.88 2.08 10.59
C LYS A 86 15.88 0.89 9.62
N ASP A 87 15.32 -0.24 10.05
CA ASP A 87 15.31 -1.47 9.24
C ASP A 87 14.38 -1.38 8.03
N PHE A 88 13.44 -0.43 8.06
CA PHE A 88 12.46 -0.22 6.98
C PHE A 88 12.90 0.78 5.93
N CYS A 89 14.10 1.34 6.06
CA CYS A 89 14.54 2.37 5.14
C CYS A 89 15.42 1.85 4.04
N GLY A 90 15.00 2.16 2.84
CA GLY A 90 15.88 2.21 1.70
C GLY A 90 16.86 3.39 1.80
N ASN A 91 17.93 3.37 1.00
CA ASN A 91 19.08 4.27 1.05
C ASN A 91 18.80 5.77 0.77
N THR A 92 17.56 6.18 0.61
CA THR A 92 17.19 7.56 0.20
C THR A 92 16.52 8.39 1.28
N ALA A 93 16.31 7.82 2.46
CA ALA A 93 15.72 8.58 3.57
C ALA A 93 16.80 9.36 4.32
N ALA A 94 16.61 10.66 4.47
CA ALA A 94 17.44 11.47 5.33
C ALA A 94 17.35 10.92 6.77
N GLU A 95 18.47 10.48 7.32
CA GLU A 95 18.52 10.16 8.76
C GLU A 95 18.45 11.47 9.54
N LEU A 96 17.42 11.66 10.32
CA LEU A 96 17.36 12.76 11.27
C LEU A 96 18.29 12.49 12.44
N GLU A 97 18.74 13.55 13.09
CA GLU A 97 19.67 13.51 14.25
C GLU A 97 19.25 12.54 15.36
N ASN A 98 17.98 12.16 15.43
CA ASN A 98 17.40 11.23 16.41
C ASN A 98 17.19 9.80 15.89
N GLY A 99 17.70 9.46 14.73
CA GLY A 99 17.49 8.13 14.12
C GLY A 99 16.09 7.87 13.61
N CYS A 100 15.31 8.91 13.42
CA CYS A 100 14.01 8.86 12.74
C CYS A 100 14.18 9.05 11.23
N ILE A 101 13.27 8.48 10.47
CA ILE A 101 13.23 8.63 9.04
C ILE A 101 11.99 9.43 8.69
N GLU A 102 12.18 10.48 7.93
CA GLU A 102 11.08 11.30 7.44
C GLU A 102 10.59 10.81 6.09
N ARG A 103 9.28 10.84 5.92
CA ARG A 103 8.60 10.56 4.67
C ARG A 103 7.49 11.56 4.46
N GLU A 104 7.48 12.22 3.33
CA GLU A 104 6.35 13.04 2.91
C GLU A 104 5.34 12.14 2.19
N LEU A 105 4.11 12.18 2.66
CA LEU A 105 2.97 11.55 2.02
C LEU A 105 2.13 12.62 1.32
N PRO A 106 1.97 12.56 0.00
CA PRO A 106 1.13 13.52 -0.70
C PRO A 106 -0.34 13.42 -0.25
N PRO A 107 -1.19 14.40 -0.60
CA PRO A 107 -2.62 14.33 -0.32
C PRO A 107 -3.22 13.03 -0.83
N TYR A 108 -3.96 12.32 0.03
CA TYR A 108 -4.53 10.99 -0.24
C TYR A 108 -3.53 9.94 -0.72
N GLY A 109 -2.23 10.20 -0.52
CA GLY A 109 -1.16 9.30 -0.91
C GLY A 109 -0.93 8.18 0.07
N ALA A 110 -0.27 7.14 -0.42
CA ALA A 110 0.16 6.01 0.38
C ALA A 110 1.64 5.73 0.15
N ALA A 111 2.28 5.12 1.15
CA ALA A 111 3.64 4.60 1.02
C ALA A 111 3.72 3.19 1.62
N ILE A 112 4.53 2.35 1.00
CA ILE A 112 4.83 1.00 1.48
C ILE A 112 6.34 0.91 1.67
N LEU A 113 6.76 0.63 2.89
CA LEU A 113 8.16 0.40 3.25
C LEU A 113 8.39 -1.09 3.47
N ILE A 114 9.48 -1.61 2.93
CA ILE A 114 9.83 -3.02 3.01
C ILE A 114 11.20 -3.14 3.64
N LYS A 115 11.33 -3.99 4.66
CA LYS A 115 12.59 -4.24 5.34
C LYS A 115 13.66 -4.73 4.37
N GLY A 116 14.82 -4.05 4.37
CA GLY A 116 15.99 -4.43 3.57
C GLY A 116 15.85 -4.23 2.06
N GLN A 117 14.85 -3.48 1.59
CA GLN A 117 14.73 -3.10 0.18
C GLN A 117 14.58 -1.59 0.03
N GLU A 118 15.16 -1.06 -1.06
CA GLU A 118 14.86 0.29 -1.51
C GLU A 118 13.37 0.40 -1.83
N GLU A 119 12.82 1.58 -1.54
CA GLU A 119 11.46 1.95 -1.83
C GLU A 119 11.12 1.65 -3.29
N ARG A 120 10.07 0.86 -3.48
CA ARG A 120 9.34 0.84 -4.74
C ARG A 120 7.93 1.31 -4.45
N ALA A 121 7.74 2.56 -4.75
CA ALA A 121 6.40 3.12 -4.79
C ALA A 121 5.57 2.38 -5.84
#